data_3551801b586b0bc408dad13bb035ac12
#
_entry.id   3551801b586b0bc408dad13bb035ac12
#
_cell.length_a   1.000
_cell.length_b   1.000
_cell.length_c   1.000
_cell.angle_alpha   90.00
_cell.angle_beta   90.00
_cell.angle_gamma   90.00
#
_symmetry.space_group_name_H-M   'P 1'
#
loop_
_entity.id
_entity.type
_entity.pdbx_description
1 polymer ?
#
loop_
_entity_poly.entity_id
_entity_poly.type
_entity_poly.pdbx_seq_one_letter_code
_entity_poly.pdbx_strand_id
1 'polypeptide(L)'
;VLAAGAVVLSSAAQAQFAGTLGAASVDRYRGMGTGDDGAVVRASAMLDLPVGAYGGISGLWRTHDAGLVRAEAMLGWSGRFDALPPDWGWDAALHRTHYDANGDKDFTEAMLGLLGPDFALRGWFAPHYFGGYSRTFYTELNASHALDARWHVFGHVGWLHYGPAADYQPRTPDRTDTLAGIGATLGDWDVQLARDGIVAGHARGGLDARDRRAAWILSASVAF
;
A
#
# COMPACT_ATOMS: atom_id res chain seq x y z
N VAL A 1 1.84 5.39 -1.25
CA VAL A 1 1.98 5.47 -2.71
C VAL A 1 1.42 4.20 -3.30
N LEU A 2 0.28 4.32 -3.97
CA LEU A 2 -0.38 3.22 -4.65
C LEU A 2 0.35 2.92 -5.94
N ALA A 3 0.96 1.75 -6.03
CA ALA A 3 1.17 1.14 -7.32
C ALA A 3 -0.22 0.68 -7.80
N ALA A 4 -0.87 1.46 -8.66
CA ALA A 4 -1.98 0.97 -9.44
C ALA A 4 -1.40 -0.08 -10.39
N GLY A 5 -1.48 -1.37 -10.00
CA GLY A 5 -1.16 -2.47 -10.88
C GLY A 5 -2.14 -2.44 -12.05
N ALA A 6 -1.68 -2.04 -13.24
CA ALA A 6 -2.43 -2.24 -14.46
C ALA A 6 -2.54 -3.75 -14.69
N VAL A 7 -3.72 -4.31 -14.47
CA VAL A 7 -4.01 -5.69 -14.86
C VAL A 7 -4.22 -5.69 -16.37
N VAL A 8 -3.16 -5.95 -17.12
CA VAL A 8 -3.26 -6.22 -18.56
C VAL A 8 -3.69 -7.68 -18.71
N LEU A 9 -4.93 -7.87 -19.11
CA LEU A 9 -5.50 -9.20 -19.38
C LEU A 9 -5.14 -9.60 -20.81
N SER A 10 -4.07 -10.36 -20.99
CA SER A 10 -3.77 -11.03 -22.24
C SER A 10 -4.08 -12.52 -22.15
N SER A 11 -4.76 -13.02 -23.19
CA SER A 11 -5.20 -14.40 -23.35
C SER A 11 -4.09 -15.31 -23.89
N ALA A 12 -3.04 -15.52 -23.11
CA ALA A 12 -2.12 -16.63 -23.30
C ALA A 12 -1.67 -17.10 -21.92
N ALA A 13 -1.78 -18.39 -21.67
CA ALA A 13 -1.47 -19.02 -20.39
C ALA A 13 0.08 -19.05 -20.15
N GLN A 14 0.67 -17.89 -20.00
CA GLN A 14 2.10 -17.75 -19.67
C GLN A 14 2.25 -16.95 -18.38
N ALA A 15 3.23 -17.32 -17.57
CA ALA A 15 3.62 -16.54 -16.41
C ALA A 15 4.09 -15.15 -16.89
N GLN A 16 3.60 -14.10 -16.26
CA GLN A 16 3.98 -12.72 -16.58
C GLN A 16 4.82 -12.16 -15.44
N PHE A 17 5.94 -11.59 -15.81
CA PHE A 17 6.78 -10.84 -14.90
C PHE A 17 6.52 -9.35 -15.09
N ALA A 18 6.37 -8.63 -13.98
CA ALA A 18 6.26 -7.18 -13.98
C ALA A 18 7.18 -6.61 -12.90
N GLY A 19 7.79 -5.49 -13.18
CA GLY A 19 8.61 -4.77 -12.22
C GLY A 19 8.20 -3.31 -12.13
N THR A 20 8.48 -2.68 -10.98
CA THR A 20 8.37 -1.22 -10.85
C THR A 20 9.60 -0.67 -10.15
N LEU A 21 10.01 0.52 -10.58
CA LEU A 21 11.01 1.34 -9.89
C LEU A 21 10.41 2.72 -9.68
N GLY A 22 10.56 3.28 -8.49
CA GLY A 22 10.01 4.60 -8.19
C GLY A 22 10.76 5.32 -7.09
N ALA A 23 10.51 6.62 -7.01
CA ALA A 23 11.01 7.48 -5.95
C ALA A 23 9.88 8.38 -5.43
N ALA A 24 9.95 8.76 -4.16
CA ALA A 24 9.03 9.70 -3.57
C ALA A 24 9.76 10.65 -2.60
N SER A 25 9.23 11.86 -2.45
CA SER A 25 9.81 12.86 -1.52
C SER A 25 9.68 12.44 -0.06
N VAL A 26 8.70 11.60 0.27
CA VAL A 26 8.49 11.04 1.61
C VAL A 26 7.73 9.73 1.50
N ASP A 27 7.98 8.78 2.40
CA ASP A 27 7.18 7.55 2.52
C ASP A 27 6.11 7.69 3.60
N ARG A 28 4.93 7.18 3.29
CA ARG A 28 3.81 7.04 4.22
C ARG A 28 3.27 5.61 4.16
N TYR A 29 3.23 4.95 5.29
CA TYR A 29 2.62 3.64 5.43
C TYR A 29 1.37 3.75 6.30
N ARG A 30 0.20 3.59 5.68
CA ARG A 30 -1.10 3.79 6.36
C ARG A 30 -1.13 5.11 7.12
N GLY A 31 -0.70 6.18 6.45
CA GLY A 31 -0.62 7.53 6.98
C GLY A 31 0.54 7.80 7.96
N MET A 32 1.28 6.80 8.41
CA MET A 32 2.46 7.01 9.26
C MET A 32 3.70 7.27 8.44
N GLY A 33 4.51 8.24 8.88
CA GLY A 33 5.89 8.38 8.43
C GLY A 33 6.74 7.20 8.92
N THR A 34 7.60 6.66 8.07
CA THR A 34 8.44 5.51 8.42
C THR A 34 9.75 5.91 9.11
N GLY A 35 9.75 7.05 9.82
CA GLY A 35 10.84 7.48 10.69
C GLY A 35 11.48 8.80 10.28
N ASP A 36 12.12 8.89 9.13
CA ASP A 36 12.71 10.12 8.62
C ASP A 36 11.87 10.68 7.47
N ASP A 37 11.48 11.96 7.55
CA ASP A 37 10.75 12.68 6.50
C ASP A 37 11.65 12.95 5.26
N GLY A 38 12.39 11.93 4.81
CA GLY A 38 13.31 12.00 3.69
C GLY A 38 12.81 11.30 2.45
N ALA A 39 13.46 11.61 1.31
CA ALA A 39 13.16 10.95 0.05
C ALA A 39 13.51 9.46 0.09
N VAL A 40 12.71 8.67 -0.61
CA VAL A 40 12.84 7.22 -0.66
C VAL A 40 12.82 6.72 -2.11
N VAL A 41 13.44 5.56 -2.32
CA VAL A 41 13.36 4.78 -3.56
C VAL A 41 12.66 3.46 -3.24
N ARG A 42 11.79 3.05 -4.15
CA ARG A 42 11.09 1.76 -4.08
C ARG A 42 11.37 0.94 -5.33
N ALA A 43 11.57 -0.35 -5.16
CA ALA A 43 11.57 -1.32 -6.24
C ALA A 43 10.64 -2.48 -5.91
N SER A 44 9.98 -3.03 -6.93
CA SER A 44 9.16 -4.23 -6.78
C SER A 44 9.28 -5.15 -7.98
N ALA A 45 9.01 -6.43 -7.76
CA ALA A 45 8.90 -7.44 -8.77
C ALA A 45 7.71 -8.35 -8.47
N MET A 46 6.94 -8.67 -9.49
CA MET A 46 5.74 -9.51 -9.44
C MET A 46 5.82 -10.61 -10.48
N LEU A 47 5.30 -11.76 -10.13
CA LEU A 47 5.11 -12.89 -11.03
C LEU A 47 3.65 -13.33 -10.95
N ASP A 48 2.95 -13.24 -12.08
CA ASP A 48 1.58 -13.72 -12.23
C ASP A 48 1.56 -15.05 -12.97
N LEU A 49 0.81 -16.02 -12.44
CA LEU A 49 0.65 -17.34 -13.01
C LEU A 49 -0.74 -17.48 -13.67
N PRO A 50 -0.87 -18.31 -14.73
CA PRO A 50 -2.12 -18.47 -15.48
C PRO A 50 -3.33 -18.91 -14.65
N VAL A 51 -3.08 -19.57 -13.52
CA VAL A 51 -4.13 -20.08 -12.60
C VAL A 51 -4.64 -19.01 -11.62
N GLY A 52 -4.24 -17.75 -11.82
CA GLY A 52 -4.59 -16.64 -10.95
C GLY A 52 -3.71 -16.52 -9.70
N ALA A 53 -2.79 -17.45 -9.47
CA ALA A 53 -1.81 -17.33 -8.41
C ALA A 53 -0.78 -16.26 -8.76
N TYR A 54 -0.33 -15.50 -7.78
CA TYR A 54 0.72 -14.51 -7.95
C TYR A 54 1.65 -14.45 -6.74
N GLY A 55 2.84 -13.93 -6.96
CA GLY A 55 3.79 -13.66 -5.89
C GLY A 55 4.64 -12.44 -6.21
N GLY A 56 5.16 -11.81 -5.17
CA GLY A 56 5.96 -10.62 -5.37
C GLY A 56 6.83 -10.28 -4.18
N ILE A 57 7.80 -9.42 -4.47
CA ILE A 57 8.67 -8.82 -3.47
C ILE A 57 8.77 -7.32 -3.72
N SER A 58 8.96 -6.55 -2.67
CA SER A 58 9.28 -5.13 -2.80
C SER A 58 10.26 -4.69 -1.71
N GLY A 59 10.98 -3.62 -2.00
CA GLY A 59 11.87 -2.96 -1.06
C GLY A 59 11.71 -1.45 -1.12
N LEU A 60 11.97 -0.81 0.00
CA LEU A 60 11.97 0.64 0.17
C LEU A 60 13.25 1.07 0.87
N TRP A 61 13.96 2.01 0.29
CA TRP A 61 15.25 2.50 0.80
C TRP A 61 15.23 4.01 0.96
N ARG A 62 15.92 4.51 2.00
CA ARG A 62 16.20 5.95 2.14
C ARG A 62 17.26 6.37 1.13
N THR A 63 17.12 7.57 0.59
CA THR A 63 18.09 8.07 -0.41
C THR A 63 19.38 8.61 0.23
N HIS A 64 19.33 9.08 1.47
CA HIS A 64 20.48 9.76 2.11
C HIS A 64 21.56 8.80 2.64
N ASP A 65 21.20 7.56 3.00
CA ASP A 65 22.13 6.55 3.52
C ASP A 65 22.01 5.19 2.86
N ALA A 66 21.10 5.08 1.86
CA ALA A 66 20.73 3.83 1.19
C ALA A 66 20.25 2.72 2.15
N GLY A 67 19.86 3.09 3.38
CA GLY A 67 19.36 2.17 4.38
C GLY A 67 18.01 1.58 3.97
N LEU A 68 17.87 0.26 4.13
CA LEU A 68 16.58 -0.41 3.94
C LEU A 68 15.59 0.08 4.99
N VAL A 69 14.45 0.57 4.57
CA VAL A 69 13.34 0.96 5.45
C VAL A 69 12.42 -0.22 5.69
N ARG A 70 12.05 -0.88 4.58
CA ARG A 70 11.06 -1.96 4.58
C ARG A 70 11.28 -2.88 3.40
N ALA A 71 11.14 -4.20 3.63
CA ALA A 71 11.00 -5.20 2.59
C ALA A 71 9.67 -5.92 2.77
N GLU A 72 9.03 -6.28 1.67
CA GLU A 72 7.78 -7.03 1.67
C GLU A 72 7.88 -8.20 0.73
N ALA A 73 7.28 -9.33 1.13
CA ALA A 73 7.04 -10.48 0.27
C ALA A 73 5.56 -10.84 0.33
N MET A 74 4.99 -11.22 -0.81
CA MET A 74 3.58 -11.60 -0.88
C MET A 74 3.37 -12.83 -1.75
N LEU A 75 2.32 -13.58 -1.41
CA LEU A 75 1.78 -14.68 -2.20
C LEU A 75 0.26 -14.57 -2.16
N GLY A 76 -0.38 -14.71 -3.31
CA GLY A 76 -1.82 -14.56 -3.40
C GLY A 76 -2.46 -15.27 -4.57
N TRP A 77 -3.75 -15.11 -4.60
CA TRP A 77 -4.64 -15.54 -5.67
C TRP A 77 -5.59 -14.43 -6.04
N SER A 78 -5.84 -14.28 -7.34
CA SER A 78 -6.81 -13.35 -7.87
C SER A 78 -7.74 -14.05 -8.85
N GLY A 79 -8.92 -13.50 -9.00
CA GLY A 79 -9.90 -14.04 -9.93
C GLY A 79 -10.98 -13.02 -10.29
N ARG A 80 -11.87 -13.42 -11.18
CA ARG A 80 -13.03 -12.63 -11.58
C ARG A 80 -14.29 -13.22 -10.95
N PHE A 81 -15.33 -12.40 -10.88
CA PHE A 81 -16.66 -12.85 -10.52
C PHE A 81 -17.47 -13.13 -11.80
N ASP A 82 -17.93 -14.36 -11.98
CA ASP A 82 -18.74 -14.74 -13.16
C ASP A 82 -20.07 -13.99 -13.22
N ALA A 83 -20.60 -13.57 -12.09
CA ALA A 83 -21.90 -12.89 -11.96
C ALA A 83 -21.82 -11.36 -12.04
N LEU A 84 -20.63 -10.78 -12.11
CA LEU A 84 -20.41 -9.33 -12.18
C LEU A 84 -19.86 -8.93 -13.55
N PRO A 85 -19.87 -7.62 -13.90
CA PRO A 85 -19.23 -7.17 -15.13
C PRO A 85 -17.75 -7.61 -15.20
N PRO A 86 -17.19 -7.79 -16.41
CA PRO A 86 -15.86 -8.38 -16.61
C PRO A 86 -14.71 -7.63 -15.93
N ASP A 87 -14.93 -6.37 -15.58
CA ASP A 87 -13.93 -5.51 -14.91
C ASP A 87 -13.95 -5.66 -13.38
N TRP A 88 -14.80 -6.56 -12.85
CA TRP A 88 -14.87 -6.84 -11.43
C TRP A 88 -14.11 -8.12 -11.07
N GLY A 89 -13.28 -8.02 -10.04
CA GLY A 89 -12.48 -9.14 -9.57
C GLY A 89 -12.30 -9.13 -8.05
N TRP A 90 -11.63 -10.14 -7.60
CA TRP A 90 -11.20 -10.28 -6.20
C TRP A 90 -9.73 -10.67 -6.15
N ASP A 91 -9.08 -10.33 -5.05
CA ASP A 91 -7.76 -10.84 -4.70
C ASP A 91 -7.69 -11.24 -3.22
N ALA A 92 -6.86 -12.22 -2.92
CA ALA A 92 -6.57 -12.66 -1.56
C ALA A 92 -5.09 -12.98 -1.46
N ALA A 93 -4.42 -12.50 -0.41
CA ALA A 93 -2.98 -12.68 -0.27
C ALA A 93 -2.53 -12.78 1.19
N LEU A 94 -1.35 -13.34 1.36
CA LEU A 94 -0.55 -13.23 2.56
C LEU A 94 0.65 -12.34 2.26
N HIS A 95 0.88 -11.37 3.14
CA HIS A 95 2.00 -10.45 3.09
C HIS A 95 2.88 -10.63 4.31
N ARG A 96 4.18 -10.66 4.10
CA ARG A 96 5.20 -10.57 5.16
C ARG A 96 5.94 -9.27 4.99
N THR A 97 5.92 -8.44 6.02
CA THR A 97 6.64 -7.17 6.08
C THR A 97 7.79 -7.28 7.06
N HIS A 98 8.97 -6.87 6.62
CA HIS A 98 10.20 -6.77 7.41
C HIS A 98 10.65 -5.31 7.46
N TYR A 99 11.00 -4.84 8.67
CA TYR A 99 11.60 -3.53 8.91
C TYR A 99 13.04 -3.69 9.38
N ASP A 100 13.97 -2.98 8.74
CA ASP A 100 15.42 -3.11 8.99
C ASP A 100 15.84 -2.80 10.44
N ALA A 101 15.07 -1.99 11.15
CA ALA A 101 15.45 -1.47 12.46
C ALA A 101 15.26 -2.48 13.62
N ASN A 102 15.70 -3.72 13.53
CA ASN A 102 15.80 -4.74 14.60
C ASN A 102 14.87 -5.96 14.48
N GLY A 103 14.08 -6.13 13.40
CA GLY A 103 13.17 -7.26 13.25
C GLY A 103 11.94 -7.26 14.21
N ASP A 104 11.99 -6.45 15.26
CA ASP A 104 10.92 -6.37 16.28
C ASP A 104 9.60 -5.82 15.73
N LYS A 105 9.64 -5.20 14.55
CA LYS A 105 8.47 -4.61 13.87
C LYS A 105 7.95 -5.46 12.71
N ASP A 106 8.49 -6.66 12.56
CA ASP A 106 8.07 -7.58 11.50
C ASP A 106 6.67 -8.11 11.76
N PHE A 107 5.87 -8.22 10.72
CA PHE A 107 4.53 -8.79 10.84
C PHE A 107 4.06 -9.46 9.56
N THR A 108 3.02 -10.27 9.71
CA THR A 108 2.33 -10.94 8.61
C THR A 108 0.88 -10.51 8.60
N GLU A 109 0.35 -10.26 7.42
CA GLU A 109 -1.04 -9.87 7.21
C GLU A 109 -1.71 -10.78 6.18
N ALA A 110 -2.98 -11.10 6.43
CA ALA A 110 -3.87 -11.64 5.42
C ALA A 110 -4.66 -10.48 4.78
N MET A 111 -4.81 -10.52 3.47
CA MET A 111 -5.53 -9.52 2.69
C MET A 111 -6.66 -10.18 1.89
N LEU A 112 -7.79 -9.48 1.80
CA LEU A 112 -8.89 -9.79 0.89
C LEU A 112 -9.32 -8.50 0.20
N GLY A 113 -9.47 -8.54 -1.13
CA GLY A 113 -9.79 -7.39 -1.96
C GLY A 113 -10.96 -7.62 -2.89
N LEU A 114 -11.69 -6.54 -3.15
CA LEU A 114 -12.66 -6.39 -4.23
C LEU A 114 -12.11 -5.34 -5.21
N LEU A 115 -12.01 -5.71 -6.47
CA LEU A 115 -11.47 -4.89 -7.53
C LEU A 115 -12.58 -4.48 -8.48
N GLY A 116 -12.67 -3.20 -8.77
CA GLY A 116 -13.53 -2.63 -9.81
C GLY A 116 -12.70 -1.86 -10.84
N PRO A 117 -13.33 -1.28 -11.88
CA PRO A 117 -12.59 -0.62 -12.97
C PRO A 117 -11.75 0.58 -12.49
N ASP A 118 -12.28 1.37 -11.56
CA ASP A 118 -11.65 2.60 -11.09
C ASP A 118 -11.31 2.56 -9.58
N PHE A 119 -11.49 1.41 -8.91
CA PHE A 119 -11.25 1.30 -7.48
C PHE A 119 -10.80 -0.09 -7.04
N ALA A 120 -10.18 -0.12 -5.85
CA ALA A 120 -9.89 -1.34 -5.11
C ALA A 120 -10.26 -1.12 -3.63
N LEU A 121 -11.14 -1.98 -3.10
CA LEU A 121 -11.46 -2.06 -1.69
C LEU A 121 -10.73 -3.26 -1.10
N ARG A 122 -9.90 -3.06 -0.07
CA ARG A 122 -9.15 -4.15 0.57
C ARG A 122 -9.31 -4.12 2.08
N GLY A 123 -9.40 -5.33 2.64
CA GLY A 123 -9.35 -5.56 4.08
C GLY A 123 -8.08 -6.35 4.44
N TRP A 124 -7.40 -5.93 5.48
CA TRP A 124 -6.15 -6.50 5.96
C TRP A 124 -6.31 -6.92 7.42
N PHE A 125 -5.79 -8.07 7.77
CA PHE A 125 -5.78 -8.56 9.14
C PHE A 125 -4.37 -8.95 9.55
N ALA A 126 -3.85 -8.33 10.60
CA ALA A 126 -2.58 -8.71 11.23
C ALA A 126 -2.83 -9.18 12.65
N PRO A 127 -2.45 -10.41 13.01
CA PRO A 127 -2.55 -10.89 14.39
C PRO A 127 -1.54 -10.22 15.33
N HIS A 128 -0.39 -9.79 14.80
CA HIS A 128 0.72 -9.16 15.52
C HIS A 128 1.27 -7.99 14.72
N TYR A 129 0.57 -6.86 14.74
CA TYR A 129 0.94 -5.70 13.96
C TYR A 129 2.16 -4.98 14.54
N PHE A 130 3.17 -4.70 13.71
CA PHE A 130 4.47 -4.15 14.09
C PHE A 130 5.13 -4.91 15.25
N GLY A 131 5.10 -6.24 15.22
CA GLY A 131 5.67 -7.08 16.27
C GLY A 131 4.93 -7.00 17.63
N GLY A 132 3.89 -6.19 17.71
CA GLY A 132 3.11 -5.97 18.93
C GLY A 132 2.12 -7.10 19.22
N TYR A 133 1.52 -7.06 20.41
CA TYR A 133 0.50 -8.02 20.83
C TYR A 133 -0.91 -7.66 20.37
N SER A 134 -1.08 -6.55 19.66
CA SER A 134 -2.39 -6.09 19.20
C SER A 134 -2.71 -6.65 17.82
N ARG A 135 -3.90 -7.24 17.72
CA ARG A 135 -4.50 -7.52 16.42
C ARG A 135 -4.93 -6.23 15.76
N THR A 136 -4.78 -6.13 14.45
CA THR A 136 -5.29 -4.99 13.70
C THR A 136 -6.16 -5.43 12.55
N PHE A 137 -7.12 -4.61 12.25
CA PHE A 137 -7.91 -4.62 11.04
C PHE A 137 -7.67 -3.30 10.29
N TYR A 138 -7.24 -3.38 9.05
CA TYR A 138 -7.11 -2.20 8.21
C TYR A 138 -7.99 -2.38 6.97
N THR A 139 -8.84 -1.41 6.72
CA THR A 139 -9.68 -1.38 5.51
C THR A 139 -9.28 -0.17 4.70
N GLU A 140 -9.07 -0.35 3.40
CA GLU A 140 -8.71 0.73 2.51
C GLU A 140 -9.54 0.73 1.24
N LEU A 141 -9.88 1.92 0.78
CA LEU A 141 -10.42 2.18 -0.55
C LEU A 141 -9.42 3.02 -1.32
N ASN A 142 -9.00 2.51 -2.45
CA ASN A 142 -8.15 3.18 -3.41
C ASN A 142 -8.94 3.40 -4.69
N ALA A 143 -8.89 4.59 -5.26
CA ALA A 143 -9.56 4.92 -6.51
C ALA A 143 -8.62 5.70 -7.41
N SER A 144 -8.74 5.49 -8.73
CA SER A 144 -8.01 6.23 -9.75
C SER A 144 -8.87 6.36 -11.00
N HIS A 145 -8.96 7.55 -11.55
CA HIS A 145 -9.74 7.81 -12.75
C HIS A 145 -8.93 8.58 -13.78
N ALA A 146 -8.85 8.06 -15.00
CA ALA A 146 -8.19 8.74 -16.10
C ALA A 146 -9.07 9.92 -16.59
N LEU A 147 -8.50 11.12 -16.62
CA LEU A 147 -9.15 12.31 -17.19
C LEU A 147 -8.96 12.34 -18.71
N ASP A 148 -7.79 11.93 -19.16
CA ASP A 148 -7.44 11.77 -20.57
C ASP A 148 -6.26 10.77 -20.72
N ALA A 149 -5.64 10.71 -21.90
CA ALA A 149 -4.52 9.82 -22.17
C ALA A 149 -3.24 10.13 -21.34
N ARG A 150 -3.17 11.31 -20.73
CA ARG A 150 -2.00 11.79 -19.98
C ARG A 150 -2.28 12.00 -18.51
N TRP A 151 -3.45 12.52 -18.14
CA TRP A 151 -3.77 12.96 -16.80
C TRP A 151 -4.73 12.00 -16.10
N HIS A 152 -4.48 11.73 -14.83
CA HIS A 152 -5.39 11.00 -13.97
C HIS A 152 -5.47 11.64 -12.58
N VAL A 153 -6.57 11.41 -11.89
CA VAL A 153 -6.75 11.75 -10.48
C VAL A 153 -6.84 10.48 -9.68
N PHE A 154 -6.37 10.53 -8.45
CA PHE A 154 -6.42 9.37 -7.57
C PHE A 154 -6.68 9.78 -6.12
N GLY A 155 -7.17 8.82 -5.36
CA GLY A 155 -7.45 9.00 -3.96
C GLY A 155 -7.37 7.72 -3.16
N HIS A 156 -7.18 7.88 -1.87
CA HIS A 156 -7.11 6.80 -0.92
C HIS A 156 -7.77 7.23 0.38
N VAL A 157 -8.50 6.32 1.00
CA VAL A 157 -8.92 6.40 2.38
C VAL A 157 -8.71 5.06 3.05
N GLY A 158 -8.05 5.07 4.20
CA GLY A 158 -7.80 3.90 5.01
C GLY A 158 -8.29 4.09 6.45
N TRP A 159 -8.72 3.01 7.06
CA TRP A 159 -9.11 2.98 8.46
C TRP A 159 -8.45 1.80 9.16
N LEU A 160 -7.60 2.11 10.14
CA LEU A 160 -6.90 1.14 10.97
C LEU A 160 -7.57 1.04 12.33
N HIS A 161 -8.10 -0.12 12.62
CA HIS A 161 -8.69 -0.49 13.90
C HIS A 161 -7.74 -1.39 14.69
N TYR A 162 -7.52 -1.06 15.95
CA TYR A 162 -6.78 -1.87 16.89
C TYR A 162 -7.74 -2.70 17.73
N GLY A 163 -7.62 -4.01 17.68
CA GLY A 163 -8.34 -4.93 18.55
C GLY A 163 -7.95 -4.74 20.03
N PRO A 164 -8.66 -5.42 20.95
CA PRO A 164 -8.32 -5.34 22.37
C PRO A 164 -6.86 -5.76 22.59
N ALA A 165 -6.11 -4.88 23.25
CA ALA A 165 -4.77 -5.18 23.73
C ALA A 165 -4.85 -6.23 24.86
N ALA A 166 -3.81 -7.04 25.03
CA ALA A 166 -3.65 -7.84 26.24
C ALA A 166 -3.69 -6.92 27.47
N ASP A 167 -4.24 -7.39 28.55
CA ASP A 167 -4.82 -6.70 29.71
C ASP A 167 -4.05 -5.54 30.39
N TYR A 168 -2.90 -5.13 29.89
CA TYR A 168 -2.04 -4.12 30.53
C TYR A 168 -1.52 -3.01 29.61
N GLN A 169 -1.97 -2.95 28.35
CA GLN A 169 -1.50 -1.90 27.43
C GLN A 169 -2.59 -0.85 27.16
N PRO A 170 -2.22 0.45 27.13
CA PRO A 170 -3.17 1.49 26.74
C PRO A 170 -3.67 1.21 25.32
N ARG A 171 -4.99 1.31 25.10
CA ARG A 171 -5.58 1.14 23.78
C ARG A 171 -4.96 2.14 22.80
N THR A 172 -4.34 1.62 21.77
CA THR A 172 -3.95 2.45 20.63
C THR A 172 -5.23 2.92 19.92
N PRO A 173 -5.35 4.23 19.63
CA PRO A 173 -6.56 4.74 18.98
C PRO A 173 -6.65 4.28 17.55
N ASP A 174 -7.87 4.07 17.07
CA ASP A 174 -8.14 3.90 15.65
C ASP A 174 -7.65 5.11 14.87
N ARG A 175 -7.28 4.87 13.62
CA ARG A 175 -6.71 5.90 12.76
C ARG A 175 -7.32 5.82 11.37
N THR A 176 -7.66 6.98 10.82
CA THR A 176 -8.02 7.13 9.41
C THR A 176 -6.91 7.88 8.72
N ASP A 177 -6.45 7.37 7.60
CA ASP A 177 -5.52 8.03 6.70
C ASP A 177 -6.18 8.29 5.35
N THR A 178 -5.75 9.38 4.73
CA THR A 178 -6.29 9.83 3.44
C THR A 178 -5.16 10.28 2.54
N LEU A 179 -5.36 10.16 1.24
CA LEU A 179 -4.47 10.71 0.23
C LEU A 179 -5.30 11.11 -0.98
N ALA A 180 -5.02 12.25 -1.57
CA ALA A 180 -5.62 12.68 -2.83
C ALA A 180 -4.56 13.35 -3.70
N GLY A 181 -4.62 13.11 -5.00
CA GLY A 181 -3.60 13.61 -5.90
C GLY A 181 -4.00 13.62 -7.36
N ILE A 182 -3.10 14.19 -8.14
CA ILE A 182 -3.14 14.18 -9.60
C ILE A 182 -1.84 13.58 -10.11
N GLY A 183 -1.93 12.80 -11.17
CA GLY A 183 -0.77 12.22 -11.84
C GLY A 183 -0.75 12.50 -13.33
N ALA A 184 0.43 12.39 -13.92
CA ALA A 184 0.65 12.53 -15.34
C ALA A 184 1.56 11.42 -15.87
N THR A 185 1.13 10.76 -16.95
CA THR A 185 1.94 9.80 -17.71
C THR A 185 2.82 10.57 -18.70
N LEU A 186 4.14 10.40 -18.56
CA LEU A 186 5.18 11.06 -19.36
C LEU A 186 6.09 10.00 -20.00
N GLY A 187 5.72 9.49 -21.16
CA GLY A 187 6.34 8.30 -21.73
C GLY A 187 6.08 7.08 -20.83
N ASP A 188 7.12 6.42 -20.39
CA ASP A 188 7.02 5.25 -19.50
C ASP A 188 6.92 5.64 -18.01
N TRP A 189 7.02 6.93 -17.71
CA TRP A 189 6.98 7.45 -16.34
C TRP A 189 5.59 7.89 -15.93
N ASP A 190 5.21 7.56 -14.72
CA ASP A 190 4.07 8.15 -14.00
C ASP A 190 4.59 9.08 -12.92
N VAL A 191 4.24 10.36 -13.01
CA VAL A 191 4.64 11.41 -12.07
C VAL A 191 3.40 11.90 -11.34
N GLN A 192 3.44 11.90 -10.01
CA GLN A 192 2.29 12.19 -9.17
C GLN A 192 2.60 13.27 -8.14
N LEU A 193 1.63 14.15 -7.90
CA LEU A 193 1.60 15.07 -6.78
C LEU A 193 0.37 14.78 -5.93
N ALA A 194 0.57 14.46 -4.68
CA ALA A 194 -0.49 14.10 -3.75
C ALA A 194 -0.37 14.85 -2.43
N ARG A 195 -1.48 14.95 -1.72
CA ARG A 195 -1.52 15.40 -0.34
C ARG A 195 -2.06 14.28 0.53
N ASP A 196 -1.31 13.93 1.57
CA ASP A 196 -1.76 13.01 2.59
C ASP A 196 -2.45 13.72 3.75
N GLY A 197 -3.20 12.99 4.54
CA GLY A 197 -3.81 13.44 5.77
C GLY A 197 -4.02 12.28 6.75
N ILE A 198 -4.00 12.58 8.04
CA ILE A 198 -4.32 11.64 9.10
C ILE A 198 -5.37 12.25 10.02
N VAL A 199 -6.41 11.49 10.28
CA VAL A 199 -7.36 11.77 11.35
C VAL A 199 -7.19 10.70 12.41
N ALA A 200 -6.54 11.04 13.51
CA ALA A 200 -6.41 10.14 14.65
C ALA A 200 -7.68 10.17 15.49
N GLY A 201 -8.16 9.01 15.93
CA GLY A 201 -9.23 8.91 16.92
C GLY A 201 -8.81 9.52 18.26
N HIS A 202 -9.79 9.86 19.10
CA HIS A 202 -9.60 10.51 20.40
C HIS A 202 -9.04 9.50 21.43
N ALA A 203 -7.74 9.25 21.43
CA ALA A 203 -7.09 8.57 22.52
C ALA A 203 -6.03 9.45 23.18
N ARG A 204 -6.05 9.47 24.48
CA ARG A 204 -5.02 10.09 25.33
C ARG A 204 -3.74 9.25 25.21
N GLY A 205 -2.82 9.65 24.37
CA GLY A 205 -1.49 9.05 24.31
C GLY A 205 -0.98 8.82 22.88
N GLY A 206 -0.12 9.66 22.40
CA GLY A 206 1.05 9.26 21.74
C GLY A 206 1.04 8.93 20.25
N LEU A 207 0.44 9.70 19.38
CA LEU A 207 1.09 9.94 18.09
C LEU A 207 1.85 11.26 18.23
N ASP A 208 3.13 11.23 17.85
CA ASP A 208 3.97 12.43 17.87
C ASP A 208 3.31 13.50 16.99
N ALA A 209 3.41 14.76 17.35
CA ALA A 209 2.84 15.86 16.57
C ALA A 209 3.40 15.91 15.12
N ARG A 210 4.55 15.26 14.89
CA ARG A 210 5.15 15.06 13.56
C ARG A 210 4.37 14.09 12.69
N ASP A 211 3.84 12.99 13.27
CA ASP A 211 3.09 11.97 12.54
C ASP A 211 1.70 12.46 12.07
N ARG A 212 1.25 13.62 12.58
CA ARG A 212 -0.06 14.21 12.26
C ARG A 212 -0.01 15.28 11.17
N ARG A 213 1.18 15.64 10.67
CA ARG A 213 1.28 16.69 9.66
C ARG A 213 1.00 16.12 8.29
N ALA A 214 -0.07 16.64 7.67
CA ALA A 214 -0.30 16.41 6.25
C ALA A 214 0.90 16.89 5.43
N ALA A 215 1.39 16.04 4.55
CA ALA A 215 2.53 16.33 3.68
C ALA A 215 2.11 16.38 2.22
N TRP A 216 2.82 17.18 1.43
CA TRP A 216 2.82 17.03 -0.01
C TRP A 216 3.82 15.95 -0.40
N ILE A 217 3.38 15.04 -1.26
CA ILE A 217 4.18 13.92 -1.74
C ILE A 217 4.32 14.07 -3.26
N LEU A 218 5.56 14.27 -3.69
CA LEU A 218 5.93 14.17 -5.10
C LEU A 218 6.53 12.79 -5.32
N SER A 219 6.04 12.07 -6.32
CA SER A 219 6.58 10.75 -6.68
C SER A 219 6.69 10.57 -8.18
N ALA A 220 7.58 9.71 -8.59
CA ALA A 220 7.73 9.27 -9.97
C ALA A 220 8.02 7.76 -9.98
N SER A 221 7.44 7.04 -10.95
CA SER A 221 7.65 5.61 -11.12
C SER A 221 7.63 5.19 -12.58
N VAL A 222 8.30 4.08 -12.88
CA VAL A 222 8.28 3.40 -14.17
C VAL A 222 7.97 1.92 -13.93
N ALA A 223 7.11 1.36 -14.79
CA ALA A 223 6.81 -0.07 -14.83
C ALA A 223 7.48 -0.71 -16.07
N PHE A 224 7.91 -1.97 -15.96
CA PHE A 224 8.57 -2.74 -17.04
C PHE A 224 8.27 -4.24 -16.92
#